data_071875f7353940109b33c086742c6fd6
#
_entry.id   071875f7353940109b33c086742c6fd6
#
_cell.length_a   1.000
_cell.length_b   1.000
_cell.length_c   1.000
_cell.angle_alpha   90.00
_cell.angle_beta   90.00
_cell.angle_gamma   90.00
#
_symmetry.space_group_name_H-M   'P 1'
#
loop_
_entity.id
_entity.type
_entity.pdbx_description
1 polymer ?
#
loop_
_entity_poly.entity_id
_entity_poly.type
_entity_poly.pdbx_seq_one_letter_code
_entity_poly.pdbx_strand_id
1 'polypeptide(L)'
;MELDRDSVHIRLLKVAGQVSAIDRMIAEGDSAERILVQINAAKSALHKVALFVTEDALSDLLGRDEGKSGDAAVVIERFSSLL
;
A
#
# COMPACT_ATOMS: atom_id res chain seq x y z
N MET A 1 12.28 -0.88 -13.32
CA MET A 1 12.47 -1.73 -12.13
C MET A 1 11.30 -2.71 -12.04
N GLU A 2 11.61 -3.96 -11.81
CA GLU A 2 10.58 -4.99 -11.77
C GLU A 2 10.08 -5.17 -10.33
N LEU A 3 8.76 -5.24 -10.18
CA LEU A 3 8.13 -5.42 -8.87
C LEU A 3 8.49 -6.81 -8.31
N ASP A 4 9.03 -6.84 -7.10
CA ASP A 4 9.29 -8.10 -6.39
C ASP A 4 7.97 -8.58 -5.78
N ARG A 5 7.28 -9.46 -6.50
CA ARG A 5 5.96 -9.95 -6.12
C ARG A 5 6.00 -10.75 -4.81
N ASP A 6 7.06 -11.50 -4.56
CA ASP A 6 7.19 -12.28 -3.32
C ASP A 6 7.35 -11.37 -2.11
N SER A 7 8.18 -10.35 -2.23
CA SER A 7 8.38 -9.37 -1.17
C SER A 7 7.11 -8.59 -0.86
N VAL A 8 6.39 -8.17 -1.89
CA VAL A 8 5.10 -7.47 -1.73
C VAL A 8 4.06 -8.38 -1.10
N HIS A 9 4.02 -9.64 -1.51
CA HIS A 9 3.09 -10.62 -0.93
C HIS A 9 3.30 -10.79 0.58
N ILE A 10 4.57 -10.90 1.01
CA ILE A 10 4.91 -11.01 2.43
C ILE A 10 4.42 -9.76 3.19
N ARG A 11 4.60 -8.57 2.62
CA ARG A 11 4.10 -7.33 3.22
C ARG A 11 2.59 -7.31 3.33
N LEU A 12 1.88 -7.81 2.31
CA LEU A 12 0.42 -7.88 2.33
C LEU A 12 -0.09 -8.89 3.35
N LEU A 13 0.60 -10.02 3.52
CA LEU A 13 0.26 -10.98 4.58
C LEU A 13 0.37 -10.35 5.96
N LYS A 14 1.39 -9.54 6.16
CA LYS A 14 1.57 -8.81 7.42
C LYS A 14 0.44 -7.81 7.66
N VAL A 15 0.05 -7.06 6.63
CA VAL A 15 -1.09 -6.12 6.71
C VAL A 15 -2.38 -6.87 7.02
N ALA A 16 -2.62 -8.00 6.37
CA ALA A 16 -3.80 -8.83 6.63
C ALA A 16 -3.84 -9.29 8.09
N GLY A 17 -2.70 -9.67 8.65
CA GLY A 17 -2.58 -10.02 10.07
C GLY A 17 -2.88 -8.84 10.98
N GLN A 18 -2.43 -7.64 10.62
CA GLN A 18 -2.72 -6.42 11.39
C GLN A 18 -4.20 -6.08 11.36
N VAL A 19 -4.86 -6.22 10.21
CA VAL A 19 -6.30 -5.97 10.08
C VAL A 19 -7.08 -6.96 10.94
N SER A 20 -6.71 -8.23 10.91
CA SER A 20 -7.33 -9.26 11.75
C SER A 20 -7.17 -8.96 13.25
N ALA A 21 -5.99 -8.46 13.63
CA ALA A 21 -5.73 -8.07 15.03
C ALA A 21 -6.61 -6.87 15.44
N ILE A 22 -6.81 -5.91 14.56
CA ILE A 22 -7.68 -4.75 14.81
C ILE A 22 -9.12 -5.21 15.05
N ASP A 23 -9.62 -6.12 14.23
CA ASP A 23 -10.96 -6.69 14.38
C ASP A 23 -11.12 -7.33 15.76
N ARG A 24 -10.15 -8.12 16.18
CA ARG A 24 -10.14 -8.78 17.48
C ARG A 24 -10.08 -7.77 18.63
N MET A 25 -9.26 -6.72 18.49
CA MET A 25 -9.15 -5.67 19.51
C MET A 25 -10.48 -4.97 19.71
N ILE A 26 -11.20 -4.67 18.64
CA ILE A 26 -12.52 -4.06 18.70
C ILE A 26 -13.50 -5.00 19.39
N ALA A 27 -13.51 -6.28 19.01
CA ALA A 27 -14.39 -7.27 19.59
C ALA A 27 -14.15 -7.46 21.09
N GLU A 28 -12.90 -7.35 21.53
CA GLU A 28 -12.52 -7.51 22.93
C GLU A 28 -12.66 -6.21 23.76
N GLY A 29 -13.05 -5.12 23.12
CA GLY A 29 -13.23 -3.85 23.80
C GLY A 29 -11.92 -3.18 24.22
N ASP A 30 -10.86 -3.34 23.44
CA ASP A 30 -9.58 -2.68 23.72
C ASP A 30 -9.71 -1.17 23.62
N SER A 31 -8.74 -0.44 24.15
CA SER A 31 -8.81 1.02 24.18
C SER A 31 -8.74 1.64 22.77
N ALA A 32 -9.45 2.76 22.60
CA ALA A 32 -9.42 3.48 21.34
C ALA A 32 -8.00 3.88 20.94
N GLU A 33 -7.18 4.30 21.92
CA GLU A 33 -5.79 4.66 21.66
C GLU A 33 -5.02 3.51 21.03
N ARG A 34 -5.12 2.31 21.60
CA ARG A 34 -4.40 1.14 21.10
C ARG A 34 -4.91 0.72 19.72
N ILE A 35 -6.21 0.77 19.52
CA ILE A 35 -6.83 0.44 18.23
C ILE A 35 -6.34 1.41 17.15
N LEU A 36 -6.34 2.71 17.45
CA LEU A 36 -5.90 3.72 16.48
C LEU A 36 -4.41 3.61 16.15
N VAL A 37 -3.57 3.24 17.10
CA VAL A 37 -2.15 2.97 16.85
C VAL A 37 -2.00 1.82 15.85
N GLN A 38 -2.77 0.75 16.02
CA GLN A 38 -2.73 -0.41 15.10
C GLN A 38 -3.25 -0.06 13.72
N ILE A 39 -4.32 0.73 13.64
CA ILE A 39 -4.85 1.19 12.35
C ILE A 39 -3.79 2.02 11.61
N ASN A 40 -3.12 2.91 12.32
CA ASN A 40 -2.07 3.74 11.71
C ASN A 40 -0.90 2.88 11.21
N ALA A 41 -0.53 1.86 11.96
CA ALA A 41 0.52 0.93 11.53
C ALA A 41 0.14 0.16 10.27
N ALA A 42 -1.10 -0.35 10.21
CA ALA A 42 -1.60 -1.06 9.04
C ALA A 42 -1.68 -0.14 7.82
N LYS A 43 -2.15 1.08 8.01
CA LYS A 43 -2.22 2.11 6.98
C LYS A 43 -0.84 2.41 6.41
N SER A 44 0.15 2.60 7.28
CA SER A 44 1.54 2.89 6.85
C SER A 44 2.16 1.72 6.09
N ALA A 45 1.90 0.49 6.54
CA ALA A 45 2.40 -0.70 5.87
C ALA A 45 1.78 -0.86 4.46
N LEU A 46 0.48 -0.60 4.35
CA LEU A 46 -0.21 -0.66 3.06
C LEU A 46 0.24 0.47 2.13
N HIS A 47 0.51 1.65 2.68
CA HIS A 47 1.05 2.78 1.91
C HIS A 47 2.40 2.43 1.28
N LYS A 48 3.24 1.69 1.99
CA LYS A 48 4.53 1.21 1.46
C LYS A 48 4.34 0.33 0.23
N VAL A 49 3.32 -0.54 0.26
CA VAL A 49 2.97 -1.36 -0.91
C VAL A 49 2.53 -0.47 -2.07
N ALA A 50 1.73 0.56 -1.79
CA ALA A 50 1.30 1.50 -2.82
C ALA A 50 2.49 2.23 -3.47
N LEU A 51 3.51 2.59 -2.68
CA LEU A 51 4.73 3.18 -3.20
C LEU A 51 5.45 2.24 -4.16
N PHE A 52 5.62 0.97 -3.79
CA PHE A 52 6.29 -0.01 -4.64
C PHE A 52 5.55 -0.22 -5.96
N VAL A 53 4.23 -0.34 -5.90
CA VAL A 53 3.40 -0.50 -7.09
C VAL A 53 3.52 0.72 -8.00
N THR A 54 3.50 1.91 -7.42
CA THR A 54 3.61 3.16 -8.16
C THR A 54 4.98 3.30 -8.82
N GLU A 55 6.05 3.02 -8.08
CA GLU A 55 7.42 3.08 -8.61
C GLU A 55 7.61 2.10 -9.77
N ASP A 56 7.10 0.88 -9.61
CA ASP A 56 7.18 -0.13 -10.66
C ASP A 56 6.42 0.30 -11.91
N ALA A 57 5.20 0.79 -11.75
CA ALA A 57 4.38 1.24 -12.86
C ALA A 57 5.01 2.41 -13.61
N LEU A 58 5.55 3.40 -12.88
CA LEU A 58 6.20 4.55 -13.49
C LEU A 58 7.50 4.16 -14.19
N SER A 59 8.29 3.29 -13.58
CA SER A 59 9.51 2.78 -14.18
C SER A 59 9.23 2.05 -15.49
N ASP A 60 8.19 1.23 -15.52
CA ASP A 60 7.78 0.50 -16.72
C ASP A 60 7.34 1.46 -17.83
N LEU A 61 6.54 2.46 -17.49
CA LEU A 61 6.07 3.47 -18.45
C LEU A 61 7.21 4.32 -19.00
N LEU A 62 8.15 4.71 -18.15
CA LEU A 62 9.30 5.52 -18.57
C LEU A 62 10.29 4.71 -19.42
N GLY A 63 10.31 3.39 -19.26
CA GLY A 63 11.15 2.51 -20.05
C GLY A 63 10.62 2.24 -21.45
N ARG A 64 9.39 2.67 -21.74
CA ARG A 64 8.78 2.51 -23.06
C ARG A 64 8.90 3.79 -23.85
N ASP A 65 9.42 3.69 -25.08
CA ASP A 65 9.52 4.82 -26.00
C ASP A 65 8.15 5.38 -26.39
N GLU A 66 7.11 4.65 -26.11
CA GLU A 66 5.74 5.02 -26.45
C GLU A 66 5.11 5.94 -25.40
N GLY A 67 5.90 6.71 -24.71
CA GLY A 67 5.51 7.58 -23.58
C GLY A 67 4.08 8.07 -23.62
N LYS A 68 3.18 7.24 -23.12
CA LYS A 68 1.80 7.65 -22.90
C LYS A 68 1.76 8.42 -21.61
N SER A 69 2.03 9.71 -21.70
CA SER A 69 2.02 10.61 -20.55
C SER A 69 0.70 10.52 -19.77
N GLY A 70 -0.40 10.18 -20.46
CA GLY A 70 -1.69 9.96 -19.83
C GLY A 70 -1.70 8.81 -18.83
N ASP A 71 -1.00 7.70 -19.12
CA ASP A 71 -0.95 6.54 -18.23
C ASP A 71 -0.17 6.88 -16.96
N ALA A 72 0.94 7.60 -17.07
CA ALA A 72 1.71 8.05 -15.92
C ALA A 72 0.89 9.00 -15.04
N ALA A 73 0.15 9.92 -15.66
CA ALA A 73 -0.71 10.87 -14.95
C ALA A 73 -1.80 10.14 -14.15
N VAL A 74 -2.41 9.09 -14.71
CA VAL A 74 -3.43 8.30 -14.02
C VAL A 74 -2.84 7.60 -12.80
N VAL A 75 -1.66 6.99 -12.94
CA VAL A 75 -0.99 6.32 -11.81
C VAL A 75 -0.68 7.31 -10.69
N ILE A 76 -0.12 8.47 -11.04
CA ILE A 76 0.21 9.52 -10.08
C ILE A 76 -1.06 10.03 -9.38
N GLU A 77 -2.14 10.24 -10.13
CA GLU A 77 -3.40 10.69 -9.58
C GLU A 77 -3.95 9.68 -8.56
N ARG A 78 -3.95 8.39 -8.91
CA ARG A 78 -4.43 7.34 -8.01
C ARG A 78 -3.58 7.26 -6.74
N PHE A 79 -2.27 7.37 -6.88
CA PHE A 79 -1.40 7.39 -5.72
C PHE A 79 -1.66 8.62 -4.85
N SER A 80 -1.79 9.79 -5.46
CA SER A 80 -2.06 11.04 -4.73
C SER A 80 -3.35 10.98 -3.93
N SER A 81 -4.36 10.27 -4.43
CA SER A 81 -5.64 10.14 -3.71
C SER A 81 -5.52 9.31 -2.44
N LEU A 82 -4.43 8.57 -2.24
CA LEU A 82 -4.18 7.81 -1.02
C LEU A 82 -3.57 8.68 0.10
N LEU A 83 -3.08 9.85 -0.25
CA LEU A 83 -2.48 10.76 0.71
C LEU A 83 -3.56 11.55 1.44
#